data_0f52fbe0be26bc6d0905465d8a0e036f
#
_entry.id   0f52fbe0be26bc6d0905465d8a0e036f
#
_cell.length_a   1.000
_cell.length_b   1.000
_cell.length_c   1.000
_cell.angle_alpha   90.00
_cell.angle_beta   90.00
_cell.angle_gamma   90.00
#
_symmetry.space_group_name_H-M   'P 1'
#
loop_
_entity.id
_entity.type
_entity.pdbx_description
1 polymer ?
#
loop_
_entity_poly.entity_id
_entity_poly.type
_entity_poly.pdbx_seq_one_letter_code
_entity_poly.pdbx_strand_id
1 'polypeptide(L)'
;KIEEENKIKIDYQIGTMIELPRACLTANKIAEEADFFSFGTNDLTQMTYGYSRDDVNTFLPLYIQNKIIKNDPFQSLDQKGVGKLIIEGIQKGRKTKPKLKNWDPQRGNP
;
A
#
# COMPACT_ATOMS: atom_id res chain seq x y z
N LYS A 1 28.20 -4.67 -4.66
CA LYS A 1 27.48 -3.95 -3.62
C LYS A 1 28.44 -3.43 -2.58
N ILE A 2 28.04 -2.38 -1.89
CA ILE A 2 28.92 -1.73 -0.91
C ILE A 2 29.38 -2.70 0.17
N GLU A 3 28.49 -3.53 0.64
CA GLU A 3 28.77 -4.53 1.67
C GLU A 3 29.87 -5.49 1.24
N GLU A 4 29.78 -6.01 0.03
CA GLU A 4 30.75 -6.94 -0.51
C GLU A 4 32.08 -6.25 -0.84
N GLU A 5 32.00 -5.07 -1.43
CA GLU A 5 33.18 -4.31 -1.82
C GLU A 5 34.08 -3.96 -0.64
N ASN A 6 33.46 -3.59 0.47
CA ASN A 6 34.19 -3.19 1.66
C ASN A 6 34.43 -4.34 2.63
N LYS A 7 33.92 -5.52 2.31
CA LYS A 7 34.00 -6.72 3.17
C LYS A 7 33.49 -6.44 4.58
N ILE A 8 32.50 -5.53 4.67
CA ILE A 8 31.83 -5.22 5.91
C ILE A 8 30.44 -5.77 5.83
N LYS A 9 30.07 -6.56 6.82
CA LYS A 9 28.73 -7.11 6.86
C LYS A 9 27.79 -6.08 7.48
N ILE A 10 26.92 -5.54 6.68
CA ILE A 10 25.93 -4.56 7.12
C ILE A 10 24.59 -5.27 7.29
N ASP A 11 24.05 -5.19 8.49
CA ASP A 11 22.76 -5.79 8.80
C ASP A 11 21.67 -4.75 8.53
N TYR A 12 21.01 -4.88 7.37
CA TYR A 12 19.98 -3.92 6.99
C TYR A 12 18.85 -4.64 6.26
N GLN A 13 17.71 -3.97 6.20
CA GLN A 13 16.55 -4.45 5.48
C GLN A 13 16.15 -3.43 4.41
N ILE A 14 15.71 -3.94 3.25
CA ILE A 14 15.21 -3.11 2.18
C ILE A 14 13.71 -3.31 2.11
N GLY A 15 12.96 -2.22 2.30
CA GLY A 15 11.52 -2.25 2.18
C GLY A 15 11.04 -1.59 0.91
N THR A 16 9.84 -1.91 0.52
CA THR A 16 9.18 -1.31 -0.64
C THR A 16 7.82 -0.79 -0.22
N MET A 17 7.48 0.41 -0.64
CA MET A 17 6.15 0.95 -0.42
C MET A 17 5.21 0.46 -1.51
N ILE A 18 4.15 -0.20 -1.09
CA ILE A 18 3.09 -0.68 -1.98
C ILE A 18 1.99 0.37 -1.93
N GLU A 19 1.90 1.17 -2.95
CA GLU A 19 0.94 2.29 -2.98
C GLU A 19 0.24 2.45 -4.32
N LEU A 20 0.47 1.53 -5.25
CA LEU A 20 -0.22 1.51 -6.53
C LEU A 20 -0.97 0.18 -6.67
N PRO A 21 -2.15 0.20 -7.29
CA PRO A 21 -2.89 -1.04 -7.52
C PRO A 21 -2.06 -2.10 -8.25
N ARG A 22 -1.30 -1.70 -9.24
CA ARG A 22 -0.44 -2.63 -9.97
C ARG A 22 0.58 -3.29 -9.05
N ALA A 23 1.12 -2.53 -8.11
CA ALA A 23 2.09 -3.09 -7.15
C ALA A 23 1.45 -4.16 -6.28
N CYS A 24 0.21 -3.97 -5.87
CA CYS A 24 -0.53 -5.00 -5.12
C CYS A 24 -0.69 -6.27 -5.94
N LEU A 25 -1.01 -6.13 -7.21
CA LEU A 25 -1.25 -7.27 -8.10
C LEU A 25 0.03 -8.01 -8.48
N THR A 26 1.17 -7.33 -8.43
CA THR A 26 2.47 -7.92 -8.76
C THR A 26 3.37 -8.08 -7.53
N ALA A 27 2.76 -8.08 -6.34
CA ALA A 27 3.52 -8.11 -5.09
C ALA A 27 4.42 -9.34 -4.94
N ASN A 28 4.06 -10.46 -5.55
CA ASN A 28 4.91 -11.66 -5.52
C ASN A 28 6.27 -11.42 -6.19
N LYS A 29 6.28 -10.63 -7.26
CA LYS A 29 7.54 -10.27 -7.93
C LYS A 29 8.35 -9.29 -7.12
N ILE A 30 7.68 -8.29 -6.54
CA ILE A 30 8.34 -7.27 -5.73
C ILE A 30 8.96 -7.91 -4.48
N ALA A 31 8.29 -8.91 -3.90
CA ALA A 31 8.78 -9.59 -2.70
C ALA A 31 10.09 -10.34 -2.93
N GLU A 32 10.44 -10.64 -4.17
CA GLU A 32 11.72 -11.29 -4.46
C GLU A 32 12.91 -10.42 -4.02
N GLU A 33 12.73 -9.09 -4.06
CA GLU A 33 13.78 -8.14 -3.75
C GLU A 33 13.57 -7.38 -2.44
N ALA A 34 12.37 -7.41 -1.88
CA ALA A 34 12.03 -6.64 -0.70
C ALA A 34 12.06 -7.51 0.54
N ASP A 35 12.51 -6.95 1.64
CA ASP A 35 12.49 -7.62 2.94
C ASP A 35 11.18 -7.39 3.68
N PHE A 36 10.52 -6.27 3.40
CA PHE A 36 9.21 -5.98 3.97
C PHE A 36 8.42 -5.06 3.04
N PHE A 37 7.12 -5.03 3.23
CA PHE A 37 6.23 -4.11 2.52
C PHE A 37 5.72 -3.04 3.49
N SER A 38 5.63 -1.83 2.98
CA SER A 38 4.97 -0.72 3.64
C SER A 38 3.84 -0.27 2.71
N PHE A 39 2.63 -0.15 3.24
CA PHE A 39 1.47 0.19 2.41
C PHE A 39 1.13 1.67 2.52
N GLY A 40 1.14 2.37 1.39
CA GLY A 40 0.71 3.75 1.32
C GLY A 40 -0.78 3.81 1.02
N THR A 41 -1.61 3.70 2.05
CA THR A 41 -3.05 3.56 1.88
C THR A 41 -3.73 4.80 1.31
N ASN A 42 -3.19 5.99 1.57
CA ASN A 42 -3.76 7.20 0.96
C ASN A 42 -3.52 7.22 -0.54
N ASP A 43 -2.32 6.85 -0.98
CA ASP A 43 -2.01 6.80 -2.41
C ASP A 43 -2.76 5.67 -3.10
N LEU A 44 -2.88 4.51 -2.44
CA LEU A 44 -3.70 3.42 -2.96
C LEU A 44 -5.15 3.86 -3.15
N THR A 45 -5.70 4.56 -2.18
CA THR A 45 -7.06 5.08 -2.24
C THR A 45 -7.22 6.03 -3.40
N GLN A 46 -6.29 6.96 -3.56
CA GLN A 46 -6.30 7.93 -4.63
C GLN A 46 -6.32 7.25 -6.01
N MET A 47 -5.46 6.27 -6.19
CA MET A 47 -5.36 5.56 -7.46
C MET A 47 -6.54 4.62 -7.69
N THR A 48 -7.06 4.00 -6.65
CA THR A 48 -8.17 3.07 -6.76
C THR A 48 -9.48 3.77 -7.13
N TYR A 49 -9.74 4.92 -6.50
CA TYR A 49 -10.92 5.73 -6.81
C TYR A 49 -10.71 6.64 -8.00
N GLY A 50 -9.46 6.93 -8.34
CA GLY A 50 -9.17 7.96 -9.33
C GLY A 50 -9.43 9.36 -8.80
N TYR A 51 -9.36 9.55 -7.49
CA TYR A 51 -9.58 10.83 -6.83
C TYR A 51 -8.24 11.49 -6.52
N SER A 52 -8.09 12.77 -6.86
CA SER A 52 -6.95 13.54 -6.40
C SER A 52 -7.21 13.97 -4.97
N ARG A 53 -6.29 13.63 -4.07
CA ARG A 53 -6.40 13.99 -2.66
C ARG A 53 -6.39 15.52 -2.48
N ASP A 54 -5.73 16.25 -3.38
CA ASP A 54 -5.67 17.70 -3.34
C ASP A 54 -6.97 18.35 -3.81
N ASP A 55 -7.72 17.67 -4.69
CA ASP A 55 -8.94 18.21 -5.29
C ASP A 55 -10.22 17.63 -4.70
N VAL A 56 -10.11 16.61 -3.89
CA VAL A 56 -11.27 15.86 -3.41
C VAL A 56 -12.28 16.73 -2.65
N ASN A 57 -11.80 17.75 -1.98
CA ASN A 57 -12.67 18.63 -1.20
C ASN A 57 -13.65 19.45 -2.06
N THR A 58 -13.42 19.52 -3.36
CA THR A 58 -14.32 20.25 -4.25
C THR A 58 -15.58 19.45 -4.58
N PHE A 59 -15.55 18.13 -4.48
CA PHE A 59 -16.69 17.31 -4.88
C PHE A 59 -17.11 16.29 -3.82
N LEU A 60 -16.20 15.83 -2.96
CA LEU A 60 -16.48 14.75 -2.01
C LEU A 60 -17.64 15.03 -1.05
N PRO A 61 -17.74 16.25 -0.48
CA PRO A 61 -18.88 16.54 0.40
C PRO A 61 -20.23 16.35 -0.29
N LEU A 62 -20.32 16.74 -1.56
CA LEU A 62 -21.54 16.56 -2.35
C LEU A 62 -21.82 15.09 -2.61
N TYR A 63 -20.78 14.29 -2.87
CA TYR A 63 -20.94 12.86 -3.11
C TYR A 63 -21.47 12.16 -1.87
N ILE A 64 -20.98 12.55 -0.70
CA ILE A 64 -21.45 11.97 0.57
C ILE A 64 -22.90 12.42 0.83
N GLN A 65 -23.19 13.71 0.65
CA GLN A 65 -24.50 14.28 0.86
C GLN A 65 -25.53 13.62 -0.04
N ASN A 66 -25.20 13.36 -1.29
CA ASN A 66 -26.09 12.73 -2.26
C ASN A 66 -26.04 11.21 -2.23
N LYS A 67 -25.34 10.65 -1.24
CA LYS A 67 -25.25 9.20 -1.03
C LYS A 67 -24.62 8.45 -2.19
N ILE A 68 -23.80 9.11 -2.98
CA ILE A 68 -23.04 8.47 -4.06
C ILE A 68 -21.97 7.58 -3.44
N ILE A 69 -21.29 8.09 -2.40
CA ILE A 69 -20.43 7.26 -1.57
C ILE A 69 -20.85 7.44 -0.10
N LYS A 70 -20.60 6.41 0.68
CA LYS A 70 -21.07 6.37 2.06
C LYS A 70 -20.17 7.15 3.01
N ASN A 71 -18.86 7.00 2.84
CA ASN A 71 -17.86 7.59 3.73
C ASN A 71 -16.72 8.18 2.92
N ASP A 72 -15.98 9.10 3.54
CA ASP A 72 -14.75 9.62 2.97
C ASP A 72 -13.70 8.51 2.94
N PRO A 73 -13.25 8.06 1.75
CA PRO A 73 -12.31 6.95 1.65
C PRO A 73 -10.91 7.29 2.19
N PHE A 74 -10.59 8.57 2.40
CA PHE A 74 -9.33 8.98 3.00
C PHE A 74 -9.40 8.98 4.53
N GLN A 75 -10.59 9.02 5.08
CA GLN A 75 -10.82 8.98 6.53
C GLN A 75 -11.04 7.54 7.01
N SER A 76 -11.86 6.79 6.27
CA SER A 76 -12.16 5.39 6.57
C SER A 76 -11.69 4.52 5.42
N LEU A 77 -10.93 3.48 5.73
CA LEU A 77 -10.41 2.59 4.69
C LEU A 77 -11.55 1.94 3.91
N ASP A 78 -11.46 2.02 2.60
CA ASP A 78 -12.38 1.33 1.71
C ASP A 78 -12.09 -0.18 1.73
N GLN A 79 -12.92 -0.93 2.45
CA GLN A 79 -12.72 -2.37 2.62
C GLN A 79 -12.91 -3.15 1.31
N LYS A 80 -13.81 -2.68 0.45
CA LYS A 80 -14.19 -3.43 -0.74
C LYS A 80 -13.21 -3.31 -1.89
N GLY A 81 -12.54 -2.19 -2.00
CA GLY A 81 -11.57 -1.94 -3.08
C GLY A 81 -10.15 -1.91 -2.56
N VAL A 82 -9.81 -0.86 -1.83
CA VAL A 82 -8.45 -0.69 -1.30
C VAL A 82 -8.08 -1.82 -0.36
N GLY A 83 -9.01 -2.22 0.52
CA GLY A 83 -8.77 -3.31 1.45
C GLY A 83 -8.47 -4.62 0.74
N LYS A 84 -9.20 -4.92 -0.34
CA LYS A 84 -8.94 -6.12 -1.13
C LYS A 84 -7.58 -6.09 -1.80
N LEU A 85 -7.18 -4.93 -2.30
CA LEU A 85 -5.86 -4.77 -2.92
C LEU A 85 -4.75 -5.01 -1.89
N ILE A 86 -4.91 -4.50 -0.69
CA ILE A 86 -3.94 -4.71 0.38
C ILE A 86 -3.83 -6.20 0.72
N ILE A 87 -4.97 -6.86 0.90
CA ILE A 87 -4.99 -8.30 1.21
C ILE A 87 -4.33 -9.09 0.10
N GLU A 88 -4.64 -8.78 -1.14
CA GLU A 88 -4.04 -9.45 -2.27
C GLU A 88 -2.54 -9.22 -2.32
N GLY A 89 -2.09 -8.00 -2.04
CA GLY A 89 -0.67 -7.67 -1.96
C GLY A 89 0.04 -8.47 -0.88
N ILE A 90 -0.57 -8.57 0.29
CA ILE A 90 -0.01 -9.34 1.41
C ILE A 90 0.09 -10.82 1.04
N GLN A 91 -0.98 -11.38 0.49
CA GLN A 91 -1.01 -12.80 0.14
C GLN A 91 0.02 -13.13 -0.93
N LYS A 92 0.12 -12.30 -1.96
CA LYS A 92 1.10 -12.51 -3.03
C LYS A 92 2.53 -12.34 -2.53
N GLY A 93 2.76 -11.36 -1.67
CA GLY A 93 4.09 -11.16 -1.09
C GLY A 93 4.52 -12.35 -0.26
N ARG A 94 3.61 -12.86 0.55
CA ARG A 94 3.89 -14.01 1.42
C ARG A 94 3.97 -15.34 0.68
N LYS A 95 3.46 -15.40 -0.53
CA LYS A 95 3.68 -16.56 -1.40
C LYS A 95 5.16 -16.70 -1.74
N THR A 96 5.83 -15.57 -1.96
CA THR A 96 7.26 -15.53 -2.24
C THR A 96 8.08 -15.59 -0.95
N LYS A 97 7.66 -14.83 0.06
CA LYS A 97 8.32 -14.79 1.37
C LYS A 97 7.29 -14.98 2.47
N PRO A 98 7.10 -16.20 2.97
CA PRO A 98 6.04 -16.49 3.95
C PRO A 98 6.08 -15.65 5.22
N LYS A 99 7.26 -15.17 5.61
CA LYS A 99 7.41 -14.35 6.81
C LYS A 99 7.56 -12.87 6.51
N LEU A 100 7.16 -12.44 5.32
CA LEU A 100 7.25 -11.04 4.92
C LEU A 100 6.42 -10.17 5.86
N LYS A 101 7.04 -9.11 6.36
CA LYS A 101 6.35 -8.15 7.21
C LYS A 101 5.65 -7.11 6.36
N ASN A 102 4.47 -6.71 6.79
CA ASN A 102 3.65 -5.71 6.11
C ASN A 102 3.28 -4.63 7.11
N TRP A 103 3.42 -3.38 6.71
CA TRP A 103 3.21 -2.24 7.59
C TRP A 103 2.54 -1.10 6.85
N ASP A 104 1.67 -0.37 7.56
CA ASP A 104 1.03 0.84 7.06
C ASP A 104 1.44 2.01 7.94
N PRO A 105 2.41 2.83 7.50
CA PRO A 105 2.87 3.96 8.32
C PRO A 105 1.83 5.06 8.48
N GLN A 106 0.80 5.07 7.64
CA GLN A 106 -0.23 6.10 7.68
C GLN A 106 -1.36 5.75 8.66
N ARG A 107 -1.58 4.47 8.90
CA ARG A 107 -2.69 4.00 9.74
C ARG A 107 -2.22 3.20 10.94
N GLY A 108 -0.91 3.08 11.13
CA GLY A 108 -0.33 2.31 12.21
C GLY A 108 -0.02 0.89 11.78
N ASN A 109 -0.13 -0.04 12.72
CA ASN A 109 0.30 -1.41 12.48
C ASN A 109 -0.44 -2.12 11.37
N PRO A 110 0.24 -3.06 10.73
CA PRO A 110 -0.40 -3.98 9.80
C PRO A 110 -1.44 -4.84 10.48
#